data_7966831046b002ed308e18b2d0e2b900
#
_entry.id   7966831046b002ed308e18b2d0e2b900
#
_cell.length_a   1.000
_cell.length_b   1.000
_cell.length_c   1.000
_cell.angle_alpha   90.00
_cell.angle_beta   90.00
_cell.angle_gamma   90.00
#
_symmetry.space_group_name_H-M   'P 1'
#
loop_
_entity.id
_entity.type
_entity.pdbx_description
1 polymer ?
#
loop_
_entity_poly.entity_id
_entity_poly.type
_entity_poly.pdbx_seq_one_letter_code
_entity_poly.pdbx_strand_id
1 'polypeptide(L)'
;MDNTASPVICKPIEHGAAVVVHSLTKYIGGHGTVIGGCLIDGGNFDWTADKKRQPLFNEPDASYGGAVWGEVVPQLTGANVAFAVRARVVLLRDLGAPLAPDNAFGIIQGLETVPLRMKQHCSNAEKVVDFLTKHKNCLL
;
A
#
# COMPACT_ATOMS: atom_id res chain seq x y z
N MET A 1 -3.13 -6.59 0.62
CA MET A 1 -3.31 -6.76 -0.84
C MET A 1 -2.33 -5.87 -1.59
N ASP A 2 -1.61 -6.38 -2.59
CA ASP A 2 -0.80 -5.55 -3.49
C ASP A 2 -1.70 -4.95 -4.59
N ASN A 3 -1.70 -3.63 -4.70
CA ASN A 3 -2.48 -2.88 -5.68
C ASN A 3 -1.60 -2.06 -6.63
N THR A 4 -0.36 -2.50 -6.81
CA THR A 4 0.64 -1.79 -7.65
C THR A 4 0.17 -1.60 -9.09
N ALA A 5 -0.54 -2.58 -9.66
CA ALA A 5 -0.97 -2.56 -11.07
C ALA A 5 -2.22 -1.70 -11.33
N SER A 6 -3.01 -1.40 -10.30
CA SER A 6 -4.33 -0.77 -10.48
C SER A 6 -4.59 0.41 -9.52
N PRO A 7 -3.63 1.33 -9.34
CA PRO A 7 -3.90 2.52 -8.54
C PRO A 7 -5.06 3.31 -9.16
N VAL A 8 -5.94 3.88 -8.33
CA VAL A 8 -7.19 4.59 -8.69
C VAL A 8 -8.27 3.74 -9.35
N ILE A 9 -7.91 2.68 -10.08
CA ILE A 9 -8.87 1.79 -10.78
C ILE A 9 -9.58 0.89 -9.78
N CYS A 10 -8.81 0.30 -8.85
CA CYS A 10 -9.33 -0.54 -7.78
C CYS A 10 -9.01 0.08 -6.43
N LYS A 11 -9.97 0.03 -5.51
CA LYS A 11 -9.83 0.48 -4.13
C LYS A 11 -10.03 -0.71 -3.18
N PRO A 12 -9.01 -1.53 -2.94
CA PRO A 12 -9.17 -2.80 -2.23
C PRO A 12 -9.74 -2.67 -0.81
N ILE A 13 -9.52 -1.54 -0.14
CA ILE A 13 -10.08 -1.28 1.20
C ILE A 13 -11.62 -1.26 1.17
N GLU A 14 -12.22 -0.71 0.12
CA GLU A 14 -13.68 -0.72 -0.07
C GLU A 14 -14.23 -2.14 -0.30
N HIS A 15 -13.35 -3.10 -0.60
CA HIS A 15 -13.66 -4.52 -0.80
C HIS A 15 -13.14 -5.42 0.33
N GLY A 16 -12.85 -4.86 1.48
CA GLY A 16 -12.51 -5.62 2.70
C GLY A 16 -11.02 -5.91 2.90
N ALA A 17 -10.12 -5.35 2.10
CA ALA A 17 -8.69 -5.45 2.39
C ALA A 17 -8.34 -4.64 3.65
N ALA A 18 -7.65 -5.27 4.60
CA ALA A 18 -7.17 -4.60 5.80
C ALA A 18 -6.00 -3.66 5.51
N VAL A 19 -5.07 -4.10 4.66
CA VAL A 19 -3.87 -3.36 4.28
C VAL A 19 -3.67 -3.42 2.78
N VAL A 20 -3.33 -2.29 2.18
CA VAL A 20 -2.96 -2.18 0.77
C VAL A 20 -1.49 -1.77 0.65
N VAL A 21 -0.80 -2.43 -0.29
CA VAL A 21 0.60 -2.15 -0.63
C VAL A 21 0.65 -1.59 -2.04
N HIS A 22 1.45 -0.55 -2.23
CA HIS A 22 1.79 -0.05 -3.56
C HIS A 22 3.30 0.04 -3.73
N SER A 23 3.83 -0.46 -4.83
CA SER A 23 5.12 -0.01 -5.32
C SER A 23 4.93 1.38 -5.97
N LEU A 24 5.36 2.41 -5.27
CA LEU A 24 5.32 3.78 -5.77
C LEU A 24 6.26 4.00 -6.96
N THR A 25 7.26 3.12 -7.10
CA THR A 25 8.19 3.04 -8.24
C THR A 25 7.49 2.89 -9.60
N LYS A 26 6.32 2.23 -9.60
CA LYS A 26 5.61 1.82 -10.84
C LYS A 26 4.66 2.92 -11.31
N TYR A 27 3.37 2.63 -11.45
CA TYR A 27 2.39 3.56 -12.01
C TYR A 27 2.25 4.87 -11.24
N ILE A 28 2.43 4.87 -9.92
CA ILE A 28 2.27 6.08 -9.12
C ILE A 28 3.41 7.08 -9.43
N GLY A 29 4.66 6.68 -9.35
CA GLY A 29 5.79 7.51 -9.79
C GLY A 29 5.77 7.74 -11.30
N GLY A 30 5.61 6.65 -12.06
CA GLY A 30 5.25 6.67 -13.48
C GLY A 30 6.36 7.08 -14.46
N HIS A 31 7.56 7.42 -14.00
CA HIS A 31 8.64 7.99 -14.83
C HIS A 31 9.93 7.16 -14.80
N GLY A 32 10.01 6.11 -13.97
CA GLY A 32 11.21 5.28 -13.83
C GLY A 32 12.41 5.98 -13.19
N THR A 33 12.20 7.12 -12.55
CA THR A 33 13.26 7.97 -11.96
C THR A 33 13.37 7.85 -10.45
N VAL A 34 12.40 7.21 -9.80
CA VAL A 34 12.31 7.12 -8.33
C VAL A 34 11.97 5.70 -7.90
N ILE A 35 12.43 5.33 -6.71
CA ILE A 35 12.11 4.05 -6.07
C ILE A 35 11.41 4.35 -4.75
N GLY A 36 10.29 3.66 -4.49
CA GLY A 36 9.56 3.79 -3.24
C GLY A 36 8.39 2.83 -3.12
N GLY A 37 7.85 2.76 -1.92
CA GLY A 37 6.67 1.97 -1.60
C GLY A 37 5.85 2.62 -0.52
N CYS A 38 4.59 2.25 -0.42
CA CYS A 38 3.76 2.64 0.71
C CYS A 38 2.87 1.48 1.18
N LEU A 39 2.55 1.55 2.47
CA LEU A 39 1.57 0.71 3.14
C LEU A 39 0.41 1.59 3.56
N ILE A 40 -0.80 1.18 3.25
CA ILE A 40 -2.03 1.88 3.60
C ILE A 40 -2.83 0.95 4.50
N ASP A 41 -3.00 1.36 5.76
CA ASP A 41 -3.87 0.67 6.71
C ASP A 41 -5.30 1.21 6.55
N GLY A 42 -6.24 0.31 6.31
CA GLY A 42 -7.65 0.68 6.12
C GLY A 42 -8.36 1.10 7.40
N GLY A 43 -7.78 0.83 8.56
CA GLY A 43 -8.40 1.11 9.86
C GLY A 43 -9.66 0.28 10.17
N ASN A 44 -9.95 -0.71 9.35
CA ASN A 44 -11.18 -1.52 9.40
C ASN A 44 -10.96 -2.95 9.92
N PHE A 45 -9.73 -3.34 10.21
CA PHE A 45 -9.39 -4.69 10.65
C PHE A 45 -9.17 -4.73 12.16
N ASP A 46 -9.80 -5.71 12.83
CA ASP A 46 -9.57 -5.94 14.26
C ASP A 46 -8.30 -6.79 14.46
N TRP A 47 -7.21 -6.13 14.80
CA TRP A 47 -5.91 -6.75 15.08
C TRP A 47 -5.91 -7.58 16.37
N THR A 48 -6.98 -7.53 17.18
CA THR A 48 -7.13 -8.29 18.43
C THR A 48 -8.00 -9.53 18.31
N ALA A 49 -8.69 -9.70 17.18
CA ALA A 49 -9.66 -10.79 16.98
C ALA A 49 -9.05 -12.20 17.10
N ASP A 50 -7.80 -12.38 16.65
CA ASP A 50 -7.08 -13.65 16.83
C ASP A 50 -5.67 -13.38 17.36
N LYS A 51 -5.57 -13.39 18.69
CA LYS A 51 -4.32 -13.09 19.39
C LYS A 51 -3.19 -14.07 19.07
N LYS A 52 -3.51 -15.34 18.80
CA LYS A 52 -2.49 -16.35 18.45
C LYS A 52 -1.93 -16.14 17.04
N ARG A 53 -2.79 -15.74 16.12
CA ARG A 53 -2.39 -15.47 14.72
C ARG A 53 -1.65 -14.15 14.58
N GLN A 54 -1.90 -13.22 15.50
CA GLN A 54 -1.38 -11.86 15.43
C GLN A 54 -0.63 -11.45 16.72
N PRO A 55 0.41 -12.22 17.12
CA PRO A 55 1.11 -11.97 18.38
C PRO A 55 1.75 -10.58 18.43
N LEU A 56 2.25 -10.05 17.31
CA LEU A 56 2.90 -8.74 17.23
C LEU A 56 2.00 -7.56 17.62
N PHE A 57 0.69 -7.76 17.64
CA PHE A 57 -0.28 -6.73 18.06
C PHE A 57 -0.89 -7.01 19.42
N ASN A 58 -0.68 -8.21 19.97
CA ASN A 58 -1.38 -8.68 21.16
C ASN A 58 -0.45 -9.07 22.33
N GLU A 59 0.85 -9.10 22.09
CA GLU A 59 1.85 -9.30 23.14
C GLU A 59 2.48 -7.97 23.56
N PRO A 60 2.87 -7.82 24.84
CA PRO A 60 3.55 -6.63 25.32
C PRO A 60 4.88 -6.39 24.58
N ASP A 61 5.08 -5.20 24.03
CA ASP A 61 6.32 -4.81 23.38
C ASP A 61 7.28 -4.19 24.39
N ALA A 62 8.35 -4.93 24.73
CA ALA A 62 9.33 -4.50 25.73
C ALA A 62 10.05 -3.19 25.33
N SER A 63 10.24 -2.94 24.03
CA SER A 63 10.88 -1.74 23.49
C SER A 63 10.02 -0.49 23.66
N TYR A 64 8.74 -0.68 23.95
CA TYR A 64 7.75 0.40 24.12
C TYR A 64 7.02 0.32 25.48
N GLY A 65 7.77 -0.04 26.54
CA GLY A 65 7.22 -0.04 27.89
C GLY A 65 6.11 -1.07 28.13
N GLY A 66 6.08 -2.14 27.37
CA GLY A 66 5.04 -3.18 27.48
C GLY A 66 3.75 -2.85 26.71
N ALA A 67 3.76 -1.91 25.78
CA ALA A 67 2.58 -1.56 24.99
C ALA A 67 2.05 -2.75 24.19
N VAL A 68 0.74 -2.98 24.26
CA VAL A 68 0.00 -3.90 23.40
C VAL A 68 -0.60 -3.09 22.25
N TRP A 69 0.00 -3.18 21.07
CA TRP A 69 -0.29 -2.29 19.95
C TRP A 69 -1.76 -2.30 19.51
N GLY A 70 -2.39 -3.47 19.50
CA GLY A 70 -3.80 -3.62 19.16
C GLY A 70 -4.77 -2.94 20.14
N GLU A 71 -4.32 -2.66 21.35
CA GLU A 71 -5.13 -2.01 22.39
C GLU A 71 -4.80 -0.52 22.50
N VAL A 72 -3.50 -0.18 22.56
CA VAL A 72 -3.03 1.19 22.79
C VAL A 72 -3.32 2.11 21.60
N VAL A 73 -3.13 1.63 20.36
CA VAL A 73 -3.30 2.49 19.19
C VAL A 73 -4.74 2.95 18.99
N PRO A 74 -5.76 2.08 19.04
CA PRO A 74 -7.15 2.53 18.96
C PRO A 74 -7.55 3.50 20.07
N GLN A 75 -7.02 3.32 21.29
CA GLN A 75 -7.28 4.21 22.41
C GLN A 75 -6.70 5.62 22.18
N LEU A 76 -5.50 5.71 21.60
CA LEU A 76 -4.81 6.98 21.36
C LEU A 76 -5.31 7.73 20.12
N THR A 77 -5.66 6.99 19.08
CA THR A 77 -5.95 7.58 17.75
C THR A 77 -7.44 7.64 17.43
N GLY A 78 -8.26 6.87 18.15
CA GLY A 78 -9.67 6.68 17.83
C GLY A 78 -9.91 5.81 16.58
N ALA A 79 -8.84 5.20 16.02
CA ALA A 79 -8.90 4.39 14.80
C ALA A 79 -8.08 3.11 14.93
N ASN A 80 -8.49 2.05 14.23
CA ASN A 80 -7.84 0.74 14.31
C ASN A 80 -6.66 0.63 13.33
N VAL A 81 -5.69 1.54 13.45
CA VAL A 81 -4.52 1.69 12.57
C VAL A 81 -3.23 1.14 13.20
N ALA A 82 -3.35 0.12 14.02
CA ALA A 82 -2.22 -0.47 14.74
C ALA A 82 -1.12 -0.99 13.81
N PHE A 83 -1.46 -1.51 12.64
CA PHE A 83 -0.49 -1.99 11.66
C PHE A 83 0.41 -0.85 11.15
N ALA A 84 -0.17 0.25 10.69
CA ALA A 84 0.59 1.38 10.16
C ALA A 84 1.46 2.03 11.23
N VAL A 85 0.92 2.21 12.44
CA VAL A 85 1.66 2.79 13.57
C VAL A 85 2.84 1.91 13.94
N ARG A 86 2.62 0.61 14.16
CA ARG A 86 3.68 -0.32 14.52
C ARG A 86 4.75 -0.43 13.42
N ALA A 87 4.35 -0.54 12.16
CA ALA A 87 5.28 -0.56 11.03
C ALA A 87 6.17 0.68 11.00
N ARG A 88 5.62 1.86 11.32
CA ARG A 88 6.36 3.12 11.34
C ARG A 88 7.30 3.22 12.53
N VAL A 89 6.84 2.92 13.74
CA VAL A 89 7.61 3.19 14.96
C VAL A 89 8.58 2.07 15.31
N VAL A 90 8.29 0.82 14.98
CA VAL A 90 9.16 -0.32 15.25
C VAL A 90 10.07 -0.59 14.06
N LEU A 91 9.50 -0.85 12.88
CA LEU A 91 10.30 -1.30 11.73
C LEU A 91 10.99 -0.14 11.01
N LEU A 92 10.25 0.88 10.58
CA LEU A 92 10.81 1.99 9.82
C LEU A 92 11.86 2.75 10.65
N ARG A 93 11.52 3.09 11.88
CA ARG A 93 12.41 3.85 12.78
C ARG A 93 13.63 3.06 13.17
N ASP A 94 13.46 1.81 13.61
CA ASP A 94 14.55 1.02 14.18
C ASP A 94 15.49 0.47 13.10
N LEU A 95 14.99 0.12 11.93
CA LEU A 95 15.80 -0.29 10.77
C LEU A 95 16.39 0.90 10.01
N GLY A 96 15.82 2.09 10.17
CA GLY A 96 16.33 3.32 9.55
C GLY A 96 16.22 3.35 8.03
N ALA A 97 15.23 2.66 7.43
CA ALA A 97 15.03 2.58 5.99
C ALA A 97 13.85 3.46 5.49
N PRO A 98 13.79 4.77 5.83
CA PRO A 98 12.75 5.67 5.35
C PRO A 98 12.96 6.02 3.88
N LEU A 99 11.87 6.40 3.21
CA LEU A 99 11.93 6.93 1.85
C LEU A 99 12.75 8.24 1.82
N ALA A 100 13.70 8.33 0.90
CA ALA A 100 14.48 9.55 0.70
C ALA A 100 13.57 10.73 0.29
N PRO A 101 13.80 11.95 0.82
CA PRO A 101 12.97 13.12 0.50
C PRO A 101 12.86 13.42 -1.00
N ASP A 102 13.95 13.29 -1.74
CA ASP A 102 13.98 13.53 -3.20
C ASP A 102 13.09 12.49 -3.94
N ASN A 103 13.13 11.23 -3.51
CA ASN A 103 12.23 10.21 -4.06
C ASN A 103 10.77 10.52 -3.71
N ALA A 104 10.50 10.97 -2.48
CA ALA A 104 9.15 11.37 -2.08
C ALA A 104 8.63 12.52 -2.93
N PHE A 105 9.46 13.53 -3.20
CA PHE A 105 9.12 14.66 -4.08
C PHE A 105 8.77 14.18 -5.50
N GLY A 106 9.61 13.36 -6.11
CA GLY A 106 9.35 12.83 -7.46
C GLY A 106 8.09 11.94 -7.52
N ILE A 107 7.81 11.17 -6.47
CA ILE A 107 6.60 10.37 -6.36
C ILE A 107 5.35 11.26 -6.26
N ILE A 108 5.40 12.34 -5.47
CA ILE A 108 4.29 13.29 -5.33
C ILE A 108 3.99 13.95 -6.69
N GLN A 109 5.01 14.36 -7.43
CA GLN A 109 4.82 14.89 -8.79
C GLN A 109 4.15 13.85 -9.72
N GLY A 110 4.60 12.59 -9.67
CA GLY A 110 3.98 11.50 -10.44
C GLY A 110 2.52 11.28 -10.04
N LEU A 111 2.21 11.38 -8.76
CA LEU A 111 0.87 11.17 -8.22
C LEU A 111 -0.16 12.14 -8.81
N GLU A 112 0.20 13.39 -9.09
CA GLU A 112 -0.70 14.40 -9.65
C GLU A 112 -1.35 13.96 -10.96
N THR A 113 -0.67 13.16 -11.75
CA THR A 113 -1.14 12.73 -13.09
C THR A 113 -1.62 11.27 -13.12
N VAL A 114 -1.59 10.53 -12.01
CA VAL A 114 -1.98 9.11 -11.98
C VAL A 114 -3.37 8.86 -12.57
N PRO A 115 -4.44 9.61 -12.22
CA PRO A 115 -5.76 9.33 -12.78
C PRO A 115 -5.81 9.45 -14.31
N LEU A 116 -5.14 10.45 -14.85
CA LEU A 116 -5.06 10.68 -16.31
C LEU A 116 -4.29 9.55 -16.99
N ARG A 117 -3.13 9.19 -16.45
CA ARG A 117 -2.28 8.13 -16.99
C ARG A 117 -2.94 6.77 -16.94
N MET A 118 -3.58 6.41 -15.80
CA MET A 118 -4.27 5.14 -15.66
C MET A 118 -5.43 5.02 -16.65
N LYS A 119 -6.23 6.07 -16.85
CA LYS A 119 -7.27 6.09 -17.87
C LYS A 119 -6.69 5.81 -19.27
N GLN A 120 -5.58 6.45 -19.61
CA GLN A 120 -4.94 6.23 -20.91
C GLN A 120 -4.34 4.84 -21.04
N HIS A 121 -3.72 4.30 -19.97
CA HIS A 121 -3.20 2.94 -19.96
C HIS A 121 -4.30 1.90 -20.21
N CYS A 122 -5.47 2.02 -19.56
CA CYS A 122 -6.60 1.12 -19.78
C CYS A 122 -7.08 1.19 -21.23
N SER A 123 -7.31 2.38 -21.77
CA SER A 123 -7.73 2.56 -23.16
C SER A 123 -6.72 2.00 -24.16
N ASN A 124 -5.43 2.13 -23.89
CA ASN A 124 -4.39 1.55 -24.74
C ASN A 124 -4.38 0.02 -24.66
N ALA A 125 -4.55 -0.53 -23.43
CA ALA A 125 -4.59 -1.97 -23.20
C ALA A 125 -5.76 -2.61 -23.96
N GLU A 126 -6.96 -2.02 -23.92
CA GLU A 126 -8.13 -2.46 -24.67
C GLU A 126 -7.84 -2.57 -26.17
N LYS A 127 -7.23 -1.53 -26.76
CA LYS A 127 -6.85 -1.53 -28.18
C LYS A 127 -5.82 -2.60 -28.52
N VAL A 128 -4.86 -2.83 -27.64
CA VAL A 128 -3.85 -3.89 -27.82
C VAL A 128 -4.51 -5.27 -27.75
N VAL A 129 -5.41 -5.49 -26.79
CA VAL A 129 -6.16 -6.76 -26.68
C VAL A 129 -7.01 -6.98 -27.92
N ASP A 130 -7.74 -5.98 -28.41
CA ASP A 130 -8.54 -6.07 -29.63
C ASP A 130 -7.70 -6.40 -30.87
N PHE A 131 -6.49 -5.87 -30.95
CA PHE A 131 -5.56 -6.21 -32.03
C PHE A 131 -5.05 -7.64 -31.91
N LEU A 132 -4.59 -8.04 -30.71
CA LEU A 132 -4.00 -9.35 -30.49
C LEU A 132 -5.01 -10.51 -30.65
N THR A 133 -6.24 -10.33 -30.16
CA THR A 133 -7.31 -11.35 -30.33
C THR A 133 -7.65 -11.64 -31.79
N LYS A 134 -7.42 -10.67 -32.68
CA LYS A 134 -7.67 -10.82 -34.10
C LYS A 134 -6.40 -11.23 -34.89
N HIS A 135 -5.26 -11.26 -34.25
CA HIS A 135 -3.98 -11.52 -34.91
C HIS A 135 -3.73 -13.03 -35.06
N LYS A 136 -3.57 -13.50 -36.31
CA LYS A 136 -3.45 -14.91 -36.67
C LYS A 136 -2.33 -15.71 -35.98
N ASN A 137 -1.31 -15.04 -35.47
CA ASN A 137 -0.17 -15.66 -34.80
C ASN A 137 -0.25 -15.51 -33.24
N CYS A 138 -1.35 -15.02 -32.73
CA CYS A 138 -1.60 -14.92 -31.29
C CYS A 138 -2.58 -16.01 -30.88
N LEU A 139 -2.12 -16.95 -30.07
CA LEU A 139 -2.98 -17.96 -29.42
C LEU A 139 -3.35 -17.40 -28.04
N LEU A 140 -4.59 -16.97 -27.88
CA LEU A 140 -5.21 -16.58 -26.63
C LEU A 140 -6.16 -17.67 -26.16
#